data_4f7dfce84ce1bd559eb8be694d9af412
#
_entry.id   4f7dfce84ce1bd559eb8be694d9af412
#
_cell.length_a   1.000
_cell.length_b   1.000
_cell.length_c   1.000
_cell.angle_alpha   90.00
_cell.angle_beta   90.00
_cell.angle_gamma   90.00
#
_symmetry.space_group_name_H-M   'P 1'
#
loop_
_entity.id
_entity.type
_entity.pdbx_description
1 polymer ?
#
loop_
_entity_poly.entity_id
_entity_poly.type
_entity_poly.pdbx_seq_one_letter_code
_entity_poly.pdbx_strand_id
1 'polypeptide(L)'
;MNKLNFDISSFDAFFKSVNFYLIKCGYKISFLDNKRPWGGFFAIDESQSQKFSNQFFDGKKIDNFRIAGKLSPKILLIKPKTRLSWQYHLRREEIWRVFFGKVGVIKNNSNNQQKILFLKEGDQEKIKTEERHRLIGIDNFAIVSEIWQHTDNENPSNEEDIVRVEDDFGREI
;
A
#
# COMPACT_ATOMS: atom_id res chain seq x y z
N MET A 1 21.49 -13.01 -1.01
CA MET A 1 20.64 -11.82 -1.26
C MET A 1 21.23 -10.65 -0.50
N ASN A 2 21.61 -9.57 -1.17
CA ASN A 2 22.05 -8.36 -0.47
C ASN A 2 20.85 -7.82 0.31
N LYS A 3 21.02 -7.68 1.63
CA LYS A 3 20.01 -7.11 2.51
C LYS A 3 19.72 -5.69 2.03
N LEU A 4 18.46 -5.39 1.71
CA LEU A 4 18.05 -4.03 1.36
C LEU A 4 18.35 -3.12 2.55
N ASN A 5 19.10 -2.06 2.28
CA ASN A 5 19.50 -1.10 3.30
C ASN A 5 18.90 0.27 2.94
N PHE A 6 17.80 0.64 3.61
CA PHE A 6 17.20 1.95 3.50
C PHE A 6 17.67 2.83 4.66
N ASP A 7 17.81 4.13 4.40
CA ASP A 7 18.12 5.10 5.45
C ASP A 7 16.89 5.35 6.33
N ILE A 8 16.92 4.87 7.55
CA ILE A 8 15.83 4.98 8.52
C ILE A 8 16.09 6.07 9.58
N SER A 9 17.03 6.98 9.36
CA SER A 9 17.37 8.05 10.31
C SER A 9 16.26 9.09 10.46
N SER A 10 15.47 9.29 9.41
CA SER A 10 14.27 10.15 9.41
C SER A 10 13.31 9.71 8.31
N PHE A 11 12.06 10.17 8.34
CA PHE A 11 11.11 9.86 7.26
C PHE A 11 11.57 10.44 5.91
N ASP A 12 12.14 11.63 5.91
CA ASP A 12 12.64 12.26 4.68
C ASP A 12 13.82 11.46 4.08
N ALA A 13 14.77 11.03 4.90
CA ALA A 13 15.87 10.16 4.48
C ALA A 13 15.35 8.81 3.96
N PHE A 14 14.41 8.21 4.67
CA PHE A 14 13.77 6.96 4.26
C PHE A 14 13.05 7.11 2.92
N PHE A 15 12.23 8.16 2.75
CA PHE A 15 11.53 8.43 1.50
C PHE A 15 12.50 8.62 0.32
N LYS A 16 13.56 9.40 0.51
CA LYS A 16 14.61 9.62 -0.51
C LYS A 16 15.33 8.32 -0.87
N SER A 17 15.67 7.49 0.12
CA SER A 17 16.35 6.22 -0.14
C SER A 17 15.47 5.23 -0.91
N VAL A 18 14.17 5.18 -0.62
CA VAL A 18 13.21 4.36 -1.39
C VAL A 18 13.01 4.91 -2.79
N ASN A 19 12.89 6.22 -2.95
CA ASN A 19 12.82 6.86 -4.27
C ASN A 19 14.05 6.49 -5.14
N PHE A 20 15.24 6.64 -4.58
CA PHE A 20 16.48 6.26 -5.26
C PHE A 20 16.48 4.78 -5.66
N TYR A 21 16.06 3.91 -4.77
CA TYR A 21 15.93 2.48 -5.05
C TYR A 21 14.98 2.20 -6.22
N LEU A 22 13.80 2.81 -6.24
CA LEU A 22 12.82 2.63 -7.32
C LEU A 22 13.37 3.13 -8.67
N ILE A 23 14.01 4.30 -8.69
CA ILE A 23 14.65 4.85 -9.89
C ILE A 23 15.78 3.92 -10.37
N LYS A 24 16.65 3.44 -9.47
CA LYS A 24 17.72 2.51 -9.79
C LYS A 24 17.20 1.19 -10.35
N CYS A 25 16.04 0.73 -9.88
CA CYS A 25 15.33 -0.41 -10.45
C CYS A 25 14.64 -0.09 -11.78
N GLY A 26 14.70 1.15 -12.27
CA GLY A 26 14.12 1.58 -13.55
C GLY A 26 12.58 1.71 -13.51
N TYR A 27 12.02 2.08 -12.36
CA TYR A 27 10.59 2.41 -12.26
C TYR A 27 10.34 3.83 -12.73
N LYS A 28 9.23 3.99 -13.44
CA LYS A 28 8.61 5.28 -13.72
C LYS A 28 7.59 5.57 -12.62
N ILE A 29 7.84 6.64 -11.87
CA ILE A 29 6.93 7.11 -10.82
C ILE A 29 5.96 8.08 -11.49
N SER A 30 4.68 7.72 -11.54
CA SER A 30 3.63 8.55 -12.13
C SER A 30 3.12 9.63 -11.16
N PHE A 31 3.18 9.35 -9.86
CA PHE A 31 2.83 10.28 -8.79
C PHE A 31 3.55 9.90 -7.49
N LEU A 32 3.82 10.88 -6.65
CA LEU A 32 4.33 10.66 -5.30
C LEU A 32 3.70 11.64 -4.31
N ASP A 33 3.54 11.20 -3.06
CA ASP A 33 3.11 12.04 -1.95
C ASP A 33 3.89 11.65 -0.69
N ASN A 34 4.63 12.59 -0.12
CA ASN A 34 5.41 12.42 1.11
C ASN A 34 4.83 13.23 2.29
N LYS A 35 3.63 13.80 2.14
CA LYS A 35 3.01 14.68 3.12
C LYS A 35 1.86 14.01 3.88
N ARG A 36 1.62 12.72 3.65
CA ARG A 36 0.60 12.00 4.41
C ARG A 36 1.02 11.92 5.89
N PRO A 37 0.10 12.16 6.82
CA PRO A 37 0.45 12.13 8.25
C PRO A 37 0.99 10.76 8.70
N TRP A 38 0.51 9.66 8.09
CA TRP A 38 0.95 8.29 8.35
C TRP A 38 2.22 7.88 7.58
N GLY A 39 2.70 8.72 6.64
CA GLY A 39 3.87 8.40 5.81
C GLY A 39 3.80 9.01 4.42
N GLY A 40 3.79 8.19 3.40
CA GLY A 40 3.74 8.62 2.01
C GLY A 40 3.66 7.45 1.04
N PHE A 41 3.61 7.74 -0.26
CA PHE A 41 3.59 6.68 -1.27
C PHE A 41 4.16 7.12 -2.61
N PHE A 42 4.50 6.12 -3.42
CA PHE A 42 4.84 6.25 -4.83
C PHE A 42 3.82 5.46 -5.65
N ALA A 43 3.16 6.11 -6.60
CA ALA A 43 2.39 5.43 -7.63
C ALA A 43 3.31 5.10 -8.81
N ILE A 44 3.31 3.85 -9.22
CA ILE A 44 4.12 3.35 -10.33
C ILE A 44 3.30 3.38 -11.62
N ASP A 45 3.95 3.73 -12.73
CA ASP A 45 3.32 3.75 -14.05
C ASP A 45 2.69 2.39 -14.37
N GLU A 46 1.43 2.40 -14.79
CA GLU A 46 0.63 1.19 -15.06
C GLU A 46 1.30 0.26 -16.08
N SER A 47 2.03 0.80 -17.07
CA SER A 47 2.76 0.00 -18.05
C SER A 47 3.83 -0.91 -17.44
N GLN A 48 4.20 -0.66 -16.17
CA GLN A 48 5.18 -1.45 -15.45
C GLN A 48 4.56 -2.45 -14.45
N SER A 49 3.26 -2.68 -14.51
CA SER A 49 2.56 -3.57 -13.57
C SER A 49 3.14 -4.99 -13.55
N GLN A 50 3.54 -5.59 -14.69
CA GLN A 50 4.19 -6.90 -14.69
C GLN A 50 5.58 -6.85 -14.05
N LYS A 51 6.36 -5.81 -14.31
CA LYS A 51 7.66 -5.59 -13.67
C LYS A 51 7.50 -5.43 -12.15
N PHE A 52 6.46 -4.71 -11.74
CA PHE A 52 6.12 -4.53 -10.32
C PHE A 52 5.76 -5.85 -9.66
N SER A 53 4.93 -6.67 -10.32
CA SER A 53 4.59 -8.00 -9.84
C SER A 53 5.82 -8.91 -9.74
N ASN A 54 6.72 -8.86 -10.73
CA ASN A 54 7.96 -9.65 -10.71
C ASN A 54 8.82 -9.36 -9.49
N GLN A 55 8.88 -8.09 -9.07
CA GLN A 55 9.72 -7.66 -7.96
C GLN A 55 9.05 -7.78 -6.60
N PHE A 56 7.75 -7.46 -6.52
CA PHE A 56 7.05 -7.29 -5.25
C PHE A 56 6.00 -8.39 -4.96
N PHE A 57 5.67 -9.24 -5.95
CA PHE A 57 4.64 -10.28 -5.83
C PHE A 57 5.07 -11.63 -6.41
N ASP A 58 6.36 -11.97 -6.24
CA ASP A 58 6.96 -13.28 -6.61
C ASP A 58 6.80 -13.64 -8.09
N GLY A 59 6.76 -12.65 -8.98
CA GLY A 59 6.70 -12.87 -10.42
C GLY A 59 5.35 -13.40 -10.93
N LYS A 60 4.29 -13.29 -10.14
CA LYS A 60 2.96 -13.70 -10.59
C LYS A 60 2.54 -12.89 -11.82
N LYS A 61 1.88 -13.54 -12.77
CA LYS A 61 1.32 -12.85 -13.94
C LYS A 61 0.27 -11.84 -13.48
N ILE A 62 0.31 -10.62 -14.03
CA ILE A 62 -0.63 -9.56 -13.65
C ILE A 62 -2.10 -9.95 -13.90
N ASP A 63 -2.37 -10.80 -14.87
CA ASP A 63 -3.73 -11.28 -15.14
C ASP A 63 -4.31 -12.11 -13.97
N ASN A 64 -3.45 -12.67 -13.10
CA ASN A 64 -3.90 -13.34 -11.88
C ASN A 64 -4.40 -12.36 -10.81
N PHE A 65 -4.03 -11.09 -10.92
CA PHE A 65 -4.50 -10.02 -10.02
C PHE A 65 -5.63 -9.20 -10.62
N ARG A 66 -5.73 -9.17 -11.96
CA ARG A 66 -6.68 -8.30 -12.64
C ARG A 66 -8.11 -8.85 -12.52
N ILE A 67 -9.01 -8.00 -12.03
CA ILE A 67 -10.44 -8.25 -12.08
C ILE A 67 -11.02 -7.43 -13.24
N ALA A 68 -10.73 -6.12 -13.26
CA ALA A 68 -11.11 -5.22 -14.33
C ALA A 68 -10.04 -4.13 -14.54
N GLY A 69 -9.82 -3.72 -15.79
CA GLY A 69 -8.97 -2.59 -16.15
C GLY A 69 -7.53 -2.66 -15.65
N LYS A 70 -7.08 -1.60 -15.01
CA LYS A 70 -5.73 -1.39 -14.49
C LYS A 70 -5.51 -1.97 -13.10
N LEU A 71 -4.26 -1.97 -12.62
CA LEU A 71 -3.86 -2.47 -11.29
C LEU A 71 -3.38 -1.39 -10.33
N SER A 72 -3.09 -0.19 -10.82
CA SER A 72 -2.66 0.97 -10.02
C SER A 72 -1.58 0.64 -8.96
N PRO A 73 -0.42 0.09 -9.36
CA PRO A 73 0.60 -0.39 -8.43
C PRO A 73 1.20 0.76 -7.61
N LYS A 74 1.36 0.55 -6.30
CA LYS A 74 1.91 1.55 -5.36
C LYS A 74 2.92 0.95 -4.41
N ILE A 75 3.80 1.82 -3.92
CA ILE A 75 4.69 1.57 -2.79
C ILE A 75 4.29 2.52 -1.66
N LEU A 76 3.79 1.98 -0.57
CA LEU A 76 3.41 2.72 0.63
C LEU A 76 4.58 2.73 1.62
N LEU A 77 4.90 3.90 2.18
CA LEU A 77 5.91 4.08 3.21
C LEU A 77 5.23 4.45 4.52
N ILE A 78 5.35 3.60 5.50
CA ILE A 78 4.62 3.71 6.75
C ILE A 78 5.55 4.18 7.86
N LYS A 79 5.17 5.28 8.53
CA LYS A 79 5.88 5.78 9.72
C LYS A 79 5.60 4.90 10.93
N PRO A 80 6.55 4.75 11.85
CA PRO A 80 6.31 4.04 13.11
C PRO A 80 5.19 4.71 13.91
N LYS A 81 4.41 3.91 14.62
CA LYS A 81 3.34 4.34 15.55
C LYS A 81 2.27 5.23 14.91
N THR A 82 2.04 5.07 13.59
CA THR A 82 0.97 5.76 12.86
C THR A 82 -0.04 4.75 12.32
N ARG A 83 -1.25 5.21 12.04
CA ARG A 83 -2.32 4.39 11.47
C ARG A 83 -2.92 5.10 10.26
N LEU A 84 -3.21 4.37 9.19
CA LEU A 84 -4.10 4.86 8.15
C LEU A 84 -5.53 4.98 8.72
N SER A 85 -6.43 5.69 8.04
CA SER A 85 -7.84 5.73 8.43
C SER A 85 -8.44 4.32 8.51
N TRP A 86 -9.41 4.12 9.38
CA TRP A 86 -10.32 2.98 9.32
C TRP A 86 -11.30 3.25 8.19
N GLN A 87 -11.20 2.49 7.10
CA GLN A 87 -11.78 2.84 5.82
C GLN A 87 -12.21 1.61 5.03
N TYR A 88 -13.00 1.82 3.97
CA TYR A 88 -13.29 0.82 2.95
C TYR A 88 -13.45 1.47 1.58
N HIS A 89 -13.50 0.64 0.54
CA HIS A 89 -13.61 1.05 -0.86
C HIS A 89 -14.78 0.34 -1.54
N LEU A 90 -15.45 1.03 -2.45
CA LEU A 90 -16.63 0.51 -3.14
C LEU A 90 -16.30 -0.16 -4.47
N ARG A 91 -15.22 0.26 -5.14
CA ARG A 91 -14.91 -0.10 -6.53
C ARG A 91 -13.56 -0.78 -6.71
N ARG A 92 -12.93 -1.23 -5.59
CA ARG A 92 -11.69 -2.01 -5.64
C ARG A 92 -11.57 -2.98 -4.49
N GLU A 93 -10.80 -4.01 -4.73
CA GLU A 93 -10.11 -4.80 -3.72
C GLU A 93 -8.65 -4.36 -3.66
N GLU A 94 -7.96 -4.65 -2.58
CA GLU A 94 -6.53 -4.33 -2.45
C GLU A 94 -5.74 -5.59 -2.11
N ILE A 95 -4.52 -5.67 -2.62
CA ILE A 95 -3.55 -6.68 -2.21
C ILE A 95 -2.33 -5.95 -1.67
N TRP A 96 -2.03 -6.19 -0.42
CA TRP A 96 -0.87 -5.67 0.27
C TRP A 96 0.17 -6.75 0.47
N ARG A 97 1.44 -6.41 0.26
CA ARG A 97 2.56 -7.27 0.61
C ARG A 97 3.63 -6.46 1.31
N VAL A 98 4.10 -6.95 2.45
CA VAL A 98 5.18 -6.29 3.18
C VAL A 98 6.49 -6.55 2.44
N PHE A 99 7.13 -5.47 1.98
CA PHE A 99 8.41 -5.52 1.27
C PHE A 99 9.60 -5.26 2.20
N PHE A 100 9.41 -4.42 3.23
CA PHE A 100 10.43 -4.10 4.22
C PHE A 100 9.79 -3.84 5.58
N GLY A 101 10.39 -4.36 6.64
CA GLY A 101 9.96 -4.13 8.01
C GLY A 101 8.75 -4.97 8.44
N LYS A 102 7.93 -4.40 9.34
CA LYS A 102 6.74 -5.06 9.91
C LYS A 102 5.60 -4.04 10.00
N VAL A 103 4.38 -4.51 9.77
CA VAL A 103 3.16 -3.71 9.90
C VAL A 103 2.09 -4.47 10.66
N GLY A 104 1.12 -3.73 11.19
CA GLY A 104 -0.13 -4.29 11.67
C GLY A 104 -1.24 -4.06 10.64
N VAL A 105 -2.19 -4.98 10.56
CA VAL A 105 -3.40 -4.84 9.78
C VAL A 105 -4.60 -5.15 10.68
N ILE A 106 -5.60 -4.28 10.64
CA ILE A 106 -6.94 -4.59 11.16
C ILE A 106 -7.88 -4.63 9.96
N LYS A 107 -8.77 -5.62 9.91
CA LYS A 107 -9.83 -5.69 8.92
C LYS A 107 -11.08 -6.36 9.47
N ASN A 108 -12.25 -5.94 8.98
CA ASN A 108 -13.54 -6.48 9.39
C ASN A 108 -14.63 -6.11 8.37
N ASN A 109 -15.70 -6.86 8.36
CA ASN A 109 -16.91 -6.54 7.58
C ASN A 109 -17.86 -5.58 8.31
N SER A 110 -17.53 -5.14 9.52
CA SER A 110 -18.27 -4.15 10.31
C SER A 110 -17.38 -2.98 10.72
N ASN A 111 -18.00 -1.93 11.27
CA ASN A 111 -17.26 -0.77 11.75
C ASN A 111 -16.40 -1.04 13.00
N ASN A 112 -16.61 -2.17 13.68
CA ASN A 112 -15.86 -2.53 14.87
C ASN A 112 -14.47 -3.05 14.49
N GLN A 113 -13.43 -2.43 15.03
CA GLN A 113 -12.07 -2.89 14.84
C GLN A 113 -11.81 -4.17 15.65
N GLN A 114 -11.11 -5.12 15.03
CA GLN A 114 -10.74 -6.38 15.65
C GLN A 114 -9.27 -6.39 16.06
N LYS A 115 -8.79 -7.57 16.44
CA LYS A 115 -7.39 -7.80 16.80
C LYS A 115 -6.46 -7.49 15.64
N ILE A 116 -5.32 -6.88 15.94
CA ILE A 116 -4.25 -6.60 14.97
C ILE A 116 -3.64 -7.92 14.49
N LEU A 117 -3.61 -8.08 13.17
CA LEU A 117 -2.80 -9.07 12.48
C LEU A 117 -1.42 -8.46 12.19
N PHE A 118 -0.36 -9.05 12.72
CA PHE A 118 1.01 -8.61 12.45
C PHE A 118 1.57 -9.30 11.22
N LEU A 119 2.06 -8.51 10.28
CA LEU A 119 2.69 -8.96 9.04
C LEU A 119 4.17 -8.56 9.00
N LYS A 120 5.01 -9.44 8.49
CA LYS A 120 6.45 -9.24 8.27
C LYS A 120 6.80 -9.33 6.78
N GLU A 121 8.05 -9.06 6.45
CA GLU A 121 8.56 -9.15 5.07
C GLU A 121 8.14 -10.47 4.39
N GLY A 122 7.55 -10.35 3.21
CA GLY A 122 7.02 -11.45 2.40
C GLY A 122 5.56 -11.81 2.68
N ASP A 123 5.00 -11.46 3.84
CA ASP A 123 3.59 -11.71 4.15
C ASP A 123 2.69 -10.85 3.26
N GLN A 124 1.55 -11.41 2.87
CA GLN A 124 0.58 -10.77 1.99
C GLN A 124 -0.81 -10.81 2.64
N GLU A 125 -1.57 -9.74 2.45
CA GLU A 125 -2.97 -9.66 2.87
C GLU A 125 -3.83 -9.15 1.71
N LYS A 126 -5.04 -9.70 1.59
CA LYS A 126 -6.05 -9.27 0.63
C LYS A 126 -7.21 -8.61 1.36
N ILE A 127 -7.61 -7.44 0.88
CA ILE A 127 -8.75 -6.67 1.36
C ILE A 127 -9.83 -6.70 0.27
N LYS A 128 -11.04 -7.10 0.63
CA LYS A 128 -12.17 -7.16 -0.30
C LYS A 128 -12.84 -5.79 -0.42
N THR A 129 -13.60 -5.63 -1.49
CA THR A 129 -14.54 -4.51 -1.64
C THR A 129 -15.43 -4.43 -0.39
N GLU A 130 -15.65 -3.22 0.12
CA GLU A 130 -16.41 -2.90 1.32
C GLU A 130 -15.86 -3.49 2.64
N GLU A 131 -14.79 -4.26 2.62
CA GLU A 131 -14.11 -4.71 3.85
C GLU A 131 -13.38 -3.53 4.49
N ARG A 132 -13.79 -3.18 5.72
CA ARG A 132 -13.12 -2.14 6.49
C ARG A 132 -11.73 -2.62 6.85
N HIS A 133 -10.75 -1.73 6.67
CA HIS A 133 -9.37 -2.07 6.93
C HIS A 133 -8.55 -0.84 7.37
N ARG A 134 -7.43 -1.13 8.01
CA ARG A 134 -6.47 -0.13 8.48
C ARG A 134 -5.08 -0.73 8.51
N LEU A 135 -4.12 -0.06 7.90
CA LEU A 135 -2.70 -0.38 7.99
C LEU A 135 -2.06 0.39 9.15
N ILE A 136 -1.16 -0.24 9.88
CA ILE A 136 -0.57 0.28 11.12
C ILE A 136 0.95 0.15 11.06
N GLY A 137 1.65 1.26 11.25
CA GLY A 137 3.10 1.29 11.49
C GLY A 137 3.40 0.86 12.93
N ILE A 138 4.30 -0.10 13.08
CA ILE A 138 4.67 -0.64 14.41
C ILE A 138 5.85 0.16 14.98
N ASP A 139 7.02 -0.41 15.11
CA ASP A 139 8.15 0.20 15.82
C ASP A 139 9.10 0.98 14.89
N ASN A 140 9.18 0.59 13.62
CA ASN A 140 10.09 1.14 12.63
C ASN A 140 9.36 1.51 11.35
N PHE A 141 10.05 2.20 10.44
CA PHE A 141 9.55 2.41 9.08
C PHE A 141 9.32 1.08 8.38
N ALA A 142 8.29 1.03 7.55
CA ALA A 142 7.96 -0.15 6.75
C ALA A 142 7.60 0.25 5.32
N ILE A 143 7.76 -0.70 4.40
CA ILE A 143 7.34 -0.58 3.00
C ILE A 143 6.33 -1.68 2.73
N VAL A 144 5.17 -1.27 2.21
CA VAL A 144 4.12 -2.17 1.71
C VAL A 144 3.92 -1.91 0.23
N SER A 145 4.04 -2.95 -0.58
CA SER A 145 3.62 -2.92 -1.98
C SER A 145 2.13 -3.17 -2.07
N GLU A 146 1.44 -2.38 -2.87
CA GLU A 146 0.00 -2.39 -3.02
C GLU A 146 -0.39 -2.54 -4.49
N ILE A 147 -1.39 -3.37 -4.73
CA ILE A 147 -2.11 -3.46 -6.00
C ILE A 147 -3.58 -3.20 -5.73
N TRP A 148 -4.20 -2.35 -6.52
CA TRP A 148 -5.64 -2.18 -6.58
C TRP A 148 -6.23 -3.09 -7.65
N GLN A 149 -7.11 -3.98 -7.25
CA GLN A 149 -7.90 -4.80 -8.15
C GLN A 149 -9.23 -4.07 -8.40
N HIS A 150 -9.28 -3.26 -9.46
CA HIS A 150 -10.52 -2.55 -9.83
C HIS A 150 -11.62 -3.55 -10.16
N THR A 151 -12.82 -3.36 -9.60
CA THR A 151 -13.96 -4.27 -9.78
C THR A 151 -14.92 -3.80 -10.88
N ASP A 152 -14.78 -2.55 -11.32
CA ASP A 152 -15.59 -1.95 -12.37
C ASP A 152 -14.66 -1.37 -13.46
N ASN A 153 -14.77 -1.87 -14.68
CA ASN A 153 -13.95 -1.46 -15.81
C ASN A 153 -14.40 -0.13 -16.43
N GLU A 154 -15.69 0.18 -16.33
CA GLU A 154 -16.26 1.42 -16.87
C GLU A 154 -16.06 2.59 -15.91
N ASN A 155 -16.05 2.30 -14.60
CA ASN A 155 -15.82 3.29 -13.56
C ASN A 155 -14.72 2.80 -12.57
N PRO A 156 -13.46 2.73 -12.99
CA PRO A 156 -12.39 2.23 -12.15
C PRO A 156 -12.19 3.10 -10.90
N SER A 157 -11.80 2.47 -9.80
CA SER A 157 -11.50 3.14 -8.53
C SER A 157 -10.39 4.20 -8.69
N ASN A 158 -10.45 5.24 -7.89
CA ASN A 158 -9.49 6.33 -7.79
C ASN A 158 -9.22 6.69 -6.32
N GLU A 159 -8.48 7.77 -6.04
CA GLU A 159 -8.16 8.22 -4.67
C GLU A 159 -9.40 8.72 -3.89
N GLU A 160 -10.48 9.07 -4.59
CA GLU A 160 -11.74 9.52 -3.99
C GLU A 160 -12.65 8.34 -3.60
N ASP A 161 -12.37 7.14 -4.11
CA ASP A 161 -13.08 5.91 -3.73
C ASP A 161 -12.61 5.43 -2.36
N ILE A 162 -12.83 6.25 -1.35
CA ILE A 162 -12.49 6.00 0.04
C ILE A 162 -13.61 6.47 0.95
N VAL A 163 -14.19 5.56 1.71
CA VAL A 163 -15.12 5.87 2.78
C VAL A 163 -14.40 5.70 4.11
N ARG A 164 -14.18 6.81 4.81
CA ARG A 164 -13.54 6.79 6.14
C ARG A 164 -14.59 6.62 7.23
N VAL A 165 -14.33 5.69 8.12
CA VAL A 165 -15.15 5.42 9.30
C VAL A 165 -14.55 6.06 10.54
N GLU A 166 -13.21 6.09 10.60
CA GLU A 166 -12.43 6.71 11.69
C GLU A 166 -11.09 7.20 11.15
N ASP A 167 -10.65 8.36 11.60
CA ASP A 167 -9.38 8.95 11.20
C ASP A 167 -8.67 9.61 12.39
N ASP A 168 -7.38 9.30 12.57
CA ASP A 168 -6.57 9.86 13.68
C ASP A 168 -6.08 11.30 13.41
N PHE A 169 -6.27 11.80 12.19
CA PHE A 169 -5.65 13.04 11.71
C PHE A 169 -6.68 14.12 11.32
N GLY A 170 -7.96 13.90 11.63
CA GLY A 170 -9.02 14.89 11.39
C GLY A 170 -9.37 15.10 9.91
N ARG A 171 -9.08 14.12 9.03
CA ARG A 171 -9.57 14.13 7.65
C ARG A 171 -11.07 13.80 7.65
N GLU A 172 -11.79 14.31 6.66
CA GLU A 172 -13.24 14.09 6.52
C GLU A 172 -13.59 12.60 6.56
N ILE A 173 -14.64 12.29 7.34
CA ILE A 173 -15.23 10.97 7.52
C ILE A 173 -16.47 10.86 6.63
#